data_2d447a9d853637e51bd2488229c99696
#
_entry.id   2d447a9d853637e51bd2488229c99696
#
_cell.length_a   1.000
_cell.length_b   1.000
_cell.length_c   1.000
_cell.angle_alpha   90.00
_cell.angle_beta   90.00
_cell.angle_gamma   90.00
#
_symmetry.space_group_name_H-M   'P 1'
#
loop_
_entity.id
_entity.type
_entity.pdbx_description
1 polymer ?
#
loop_
_entity_poly.entity_id
_entity_poly.type
_entity_poly.pdbx_seq_one_letter_code
_entity_poly.pdbx_strand_id
1 'polypeptide(L)'
;TVWSPTKKKFYTPRMVEADYGVPAHNFLMYKVLMGDKSDNIEGVKGLGPKKLPKIVPDLLTQTTLDLDFILEHAGKGEEPMHKKISESETQLRLNEELMDLKNPPISGELKLQIKRLIEAPINLLSRNDFIMMYSDDQLGNAIKAPDLWLREHFVKLNTLAKQTHE
;
A
#
# COMPACT_ATOMS: atom_id res chain seq x y z
N THR A 1 -12.12 4.65 3.69
CA THR A 1 -12.21 5.41 2.42
C THR A 1 -10.81 5.87 2.03
N VAL A 2 -10.39 5.63 0.79
CA VAL A 2 -9.08 5.99 0.25
C VAL A 2 -9.25 6.95 -0.93
N TRP A 3 -8.52 8.05 -0.94
CA TRP A 3 -8.48 8.96 -2.08
C TRP A 3 -7.52 8.44 -3.15
N SER A 4 -7.99 8.33 -4.40
CA SER A 4 -7.16 8.01 -5.57
C SER A 4 -6.85 9.29 -6.35
N PRO A 5 -5.62 9.81 -6.30
CA PRO A 5 -5.26 11.04 -7.03
C PRO A 5 -5.32 10.84 -8.55
N THR A 6 -4.97 9.65 -9.04
CA THR A 6 -5.01 9.31 -10.47
C THR A 6 -6.43 9.29 -11.02
N LYS A 7 -7.36 8.70 -10.27
CA LYS A 7 -8.79 8.62 -10.67
C LYS A 7 -9.62 9.78 -10.15
N LYS A 8 -9.03 10.68 -9.34
CA LYS A 8 -9.68 11.86 -8.70
C LYS A 8 -10.99 11.51 -8.00
N LYS A 9 -11.04 10.38 -7.32
CA LYS A 9 -12.23 9.92 -6.59
C LYS A 9 -11.86 9.21 -5.28
N PHE A 10 -12.78 9.22 -4.33
CA PHE A 10 -12.69 8.40 -3.13
C PHE A 10 -13.11 6.96 -3.44
N TYR A 11 -12.36 6.01 -2.92
CA TYR A 11 -12.72 4.61 -2.91
C TYR A 11 -13.31 4.20 -1.58
N THR A 12 -14.48 3.61 -1.63
CA THR A 12 -15.13 2.94 -0.50
C THR A 12 -15.02 1.42 -0.63
N PRO A 13 -15.26 0.63 0.43
CA PRO A 13 -15.31 -0.83 0.33
C PRO A 13 -16.25 -1.35 -0.76
N ARG A 14 -17.43 -0.73 -0.92
CA ARG A 14 -18.39 -1.09 -1.98
C ARG A 14 -17.85 -0.86 -3.40
N MET A 15 -17.03 0.19 -3.57
CA MET A 15 -16.42 0.47 -4.88
C MET A 15 -15.30 -0.52 -5.21
N VAL A 16 -14.57 -0.99 -4.21
CA VAL A 16 -13.59 -2.07 -4.40
C VAL A 16 -14.30 -3.33 -4.87
N GLU A 17 -15.38 -3.71 -4.20
CA GLU A 17 -16.18 -4.88 -4.59
C GLU A 17 -16.78 -4.73 -5.98
N ALA A 18 -17.29 -3.55 -6.33
CA ALA A 18 -17.85 -3.29 -7.67
C ALA A 18 -16.79 -3.34 -8.78
N ASP A 19 -15.57 -2.82 -8.52
CA ASP A 19 -14.50 -2.75 -9.52
C ASP A 19 -13.75 -4.09 -9.69
N TYR A 20 -13.61 -4.89 -8.62
CA TYR A 20 -12.79 -6.11 -8.58
C TYR A 20 -13.58 -7.40 -8.36
N GLY A 21 -14.86 -7.31 -8.00
CA GLY A 21 -15.70 -8.46 -7.69
C GLY A 21 -15.34 -9.20 -6.40
N VAL A 22 -14.54 -8.56 -5.53
CA VAL A 22 -14.05 -9.14 -4.26
C VAL A 22 -14.32 -8.16 -3.12
N PRO A 23 -14.90 -8.62 -1.99
CA PRO A 23 -15.09 -7.80 -0.80
C PRO A 23 -13.78 -7.15 -0.33
N ALA A 24 -13.85 -5.91 0.14
CA ALA A 24 -12.65 -5.14 0.49
C ALA A 24 -11.80 -5.78 1.59
N HIS A 25 -12.38 -6.58 2.49
CA HIS A 25 -11.64 -7.29 3.54
C HIS A 25 -10.80 -8.45 3.00
N ASN A 26 -11.16 -9.01 1.82
CA ASN A 26 -10.41 -10.05 1.14
C ASN A 26 -9.51 -9.49 0.00
N PHE A 27 -9.47 -8.16 -0.17
CA PHE A 27 -8.74 -7.54 -1.27
C PHE A 27 -7.22 -7.75 -1.19
N LEU A 28 -6.65 -7.88 0.02
CA LEU A 28 -5.24 -8.26 0.18
C LEU A 28 -4.98 -9.62 -0.45
N MET A 29 -5.77 -10.63 -0.12
CA MET A 29 -5.61 -11.98 -0.68
C MET A 29 -5.83 -12.01 -2.20
N TYR A 30 -6.77 -11.21 -2.71
CA TYR A 30 -6.92 -10.99 -4.15
C TYR A 30 -5.61 -10.48 -4.77
N LYS A 31 -4.99 -9.45 -4.18
CA LYS A 31 -3.74 -8.87 -4.67
C LYS A 31 -2.57 -9.84 -4.56
N VAL A 32 -2.46 -10.58 -3.45
CA VAL A 32 -1.42 -11.61 -3.24
C VAL A 32 -1.46 -12.66 -4.35
N LEU A 33 -2.66 -13.16 -4.69
CA LEU A 33 -2.84 -14.18 -5.73
C LEU A 33 -2.63 -13.64 -7.15
N MET A 34 -3.10 -12.41 -7.40
CA MET A 34 -3.04 -11.79 -8.74
C MET A 34 -1.72 -11.11 -9.04
N GLY A 35 -0.96 -10.73 -8.01
CA GLY A 35 0.22 -9.89 -8.11
C GLY A 35 -0.10 -8.43 -8.39
N ASP A 36 0.94 -7.64 -8.59
CA ASP A 36 0.87 -6.24 -9.01
C ASP A 36 1.91 -5.92 -10.07
N LYS A 37 1.46 -5.78 -11.32
CA LYS A 37 2.37 -5.50 -12.44
C LYS A 37 3.03 -4.12 -12.34
N SER A 38 2.39 -3.14 -11.69
CA SER A 38 2.96 -1.80 -11.53
C SER A 38 4.18 -1.82 -10.61
N ASP A 39 4.20 -2.73 -9.65
CA ASP A 39 5.27 -2.89 -8.68
C ASP A 39 6.18 -4.09 -8.99
N ASN A 40 6.02 -4.70 -10.17
CA ASN A 40 6.76 -5.89 -10.60
C ASN A 40 6.62 -7.09 -9.65
N ILE A 41 5.43 -7.22 -9.04
CA ILE A 41 5.10 -8.34 -8.15
C ILE A 41 4.31 -9.37 -8.95
N GLU A 42 4.88 -10.57 -9.12
CA GLU A 42 4.23 -11.64 -9.87
C GLU A 42 3.18 -12.34 -9.02
N GLY A 43 2.01 -12.64 -9.62
CA GLY A 43 0.99 -13.51 -9.05
C GLY A 43 1.08 -14.93 -9.58
N VAL A 44 0.08 -15.76 -9.26
CA VAL A 44 0.00 -17.15 -9.74
C VAL A 44 -0.17 -17.19 -11.26
N LYS A 45 0.78 -17.79 -11.96
CA LYS A 45 0.81 -17.83 -13.42
C LYS A 45 -0.41 -18.49 -14.03
N GLY A 46 -1.16 -17.72 -14.82
CA GLY A 46 -2.38 -18.18 -15.51
C GLY A 46 -3.65 -18.09 -14.67
N LEU A 47 -3.56 -17.60 -13.42
CA LEU A 47 -4.70 -17.17 -12.62
C LEU A 47 -5.07 -15.75 -13.03
N GLY A 48 -6.33 -15.54 -13.38
CA GLY A 48 -6.85 -14.23 -13.78
C GLY A 48 -8.17 -13.94 -13.09
N PRO A 49 -8.66 -12.68 -13.16
CA PRO A 49 -9.90 -12.26 -12.45
C PRO A 49 -11.11 -13.15 -12.74
N LYS A 50 -11.19 -13.71 -13.95
CA LYS A 50 -12.30 -14.60 -14.35
C LYS A 50 -12.18 -16.02 -13.78
N LYS A 51 -10.97 -16.48 -13.50
CA LYS A 51 -10.72 -17.82 -12.95
C LYS A 51 -10.74 -17.82 -11.43
N LEU A 52 -10.24 -16.75 -10.82
CA LEU A 52 -10.10 -16.65 -9.37
C LEU A 52 -11.37 -17.00 -8.59
N PRO A 53 -12.58 -16.50 -8.96
CA PRO A 53 -13.82 -16.85 -8.26
C PRO A 53 -14.20 -18.32 -8.34
N LYS A 54 -13.71 -19.03 -9.35
CA LYS A 54 -13.97 -20.47 -9.53
C LYS A 54 -13.02 -21.31 -8.71
N ILE A 55 -11.78 -20.87 -8.58
CA ILE A 55 -10.70 -21.61 -7.91
C ILE A 55 -10.71 -21.35 -6.40
N VAL A 56 -11.01 -20.13 -5.98
CA VAL A 56 -11.10 -19.72 -4.57
C VAL A 56 -12.44 -19.00 -4.34
N PRO A 57 -13.56 -19.72 -4.35
CA PRO A 57 -14.90 -19.11 -4.22
C PRO A 57 -15.10 -18.42 -2.87
N ASP A 58 -14.44 -18.89 -1.81
CA ASP A 58 -14.50 -18.30 -0.48
C ASP A 58 -13.98 -16.85 -0.44
N LEU A 59 -13.15 -16.45 -1.42
CA LEU A 59 -12.69 -15.08 -1.55
C LEU A 59 -13.82 -14.06 -1.75
N LEU A 60 -14.96 -14.52 -2.26
CA LEU A 60 -16.15 -13.70 -2.51
C LEU A 60 -17.11 -13.64 -1.32
N THR A 61 -16.83 -14.39 -0.27
CA THR A 61 -17.70 -14.47 0.90
C THR A 61 -17.44 -13.33 1.87
N GLN A 62 -18.31 -13.20 2.88
CA GLN A 62 -18.13 -12.23 3.96
C GLN A 62 -17.10 -12.68 5.02
N THR A 63 -16.56 -13.88 4.89
CA THR A 63 -15.48 -14.37 5.77
C THR A 63 -14.14 -13.79 5.33
N THR A 64 -13.38 -13.26 6.27
CA THR A 64 -12.00 -12.81 5.99
C THR A 64 -11.10 -14.03 5.85
N LEU A 65 -10.41 -14.13 4.73
CA LEU A 65 -9.45 -15.20 4.45
C LEU A 65 -8.03 -14.75 4.76
N ASP A 66 -7.23 -15.70 5.19
CA ASP A 66 -5.76 -15.59 5.24
C ASP A 66 -5.12 -16.49 4.16
N LEU A 67 -3.82 -16.34 3.99
CA LEU A 67 -3.08 -17.11 2.99
C LEU A 67 -3.01 -18.60 3.36
N ASP A 68 -2.93 -18.93 4.64
CA ASP A 68 -2.84 -20.32 5.09
C ASP A 68 -4.10 -21.10 4.73
N PHE A 69 -5.28 -20.51 4.91
CA PHE A 69 -6.55 -21.11 4.46
C PHE A 69 -6.55 -21.36 2.95
N ILE A 70 -6.09 -20.39 2.16
CA ILE A 70 -6.05 -20.52 0.69
C ILE A 70 -5.10 -21.63 0.26
N LEU A 71 -3.92 -21.72 0.88
CA LEU A 71 -2.93 -22.76 0.59
C LEU A 71 -3.42 -24.14 1.00
N GLU A 72 -4.04 -24.26 2.17
CA GLU A 72 -4.64 -25.52 2.62
C GLU A 72 -5.75 -26.00 1.68
N HIS A 73 -6.63 -25.10 1.26
CA HIS A 73 -7.68 -25.40 0.29
C HIS A 73 -7.10 -25.84 -1.06
N ALA A 74 -6.10 -25.11 -1.54
CA ALA A 74 -5.40 -25.45 -2.78
C ALA A 74 -4.69 -26.80 -2.69
N GLY A 75 -4.12 -27.16 -1.53
CA GLY A 75 -3.49 -28.47 -1.30
C GLY A 75 -4.47 -29.65 -1.38
N LYS A 76 -5.74 -29.43 -1.15
CA LYS A 76 -6.83 -30.44 -1.23
C LYS A 76 -7.53 -30.47 -2.59
N GLY A 77 -7.31 -29.44 -3.42
CA GLY A 77 -7.99 -29.31 -4.71
C GLY A 77 -7.35 -30.14 -5.82
N GLU A 78 -8.16 -30.71 -6.69
CA GLU A 78 -7.72 -31.57 -7.79
C GLU A 78 -7.44 -30.81 -9.09
N GLU A 79 -7.90 -29.56 -9.21
CA GLU A 79 -7.70 -28.79 -10.44
C GLU A 79 -6.24 -28.36 -10.63
N PRO A 80 -5.74 -28.32 -11.89
CA PRO A 80 -4.36 -27.91 -12.17
C PRO A 80 -3.99 -26.53 -11.61
N MET A 81 -4.97 -25.64 -11.39
CA MET A 81 -4.73 -24.32 -10.83
C MET A 81 -4.50 -24.37 -9.31
N HIS A 82 -5.15 -25.28 -8.58
CA HIS A 82 -4.89 -25.52 -7.16
C HIS A 82 -3.44 -25.93 -6.94
N LYS A 83 -2.93 -26.87 -7.77
CA LYS A 83 -1.53 -27.27 -7.73
C LYS A 83 -0.59 -26.09 -7.95
N LYS A 84 -0.87 -25.20 -8.91
CA LYS A 84 -0.05 -24.01 -9.15
C LYS A 84 -0.07 -23.04 -7.99
N ILE A 85 -1.21 -22.85 -7.29
CA ILE A 85 -1.28 -22.04 -6.09
C ILE A 85 -0.37 -22.62 -5.01
N SER A 86 -0.46 -23.93 -4.74
CA SER A 86 0.39 -24.61 -3.76
C SER A 86 1.88 -24.53 -4.13
N GLU A 87 2.23 -24.73 -5.40
CA GLU A 87 3.61 -24.61 -5.88
C GLU A 87 4.15 -23.18 -5.80
N SER A 88 3.27 -22.18 -5.74
CA SER A 88 3.63 -20.76 -5.63
C SER A 88 3.73 -20.27 -4.19
N GLU A 89 3.63 -21.13 -3.17
CA GLU A 89 3.56 -20.73 -1.76
C GLU A 89 4.63 -19.71 -1.36
N THR A 90 5.90 -19.97 -1.67
CA THR A 90 7.02 -19.06 -1.32
C THR A 90 6.81 -17.66 -1.91
N GLN A 91 6.38 -17.59 -3.18
CA GLN A 91 6.08 -16.32 -3.83
C GLN A 91 4.88 -15.63 -3.21
N LEU A 92 3.84 -16.37 -2.88
CA LEU A 92 2.62 -15.81 -2.28
C LEU A 92 2.86 -15.27 -0.87
N ARG A 93 3.70 -15.94 -0.08
CA ARG A 93 4.11 -15.43 1.25
C ARG A 93 4.91 -14.14 1.13
N LEU A 94 5.83 -14.07 0.16
CA LEU A 94 6.54 -12.83 -0.12
C LEU A 94 5.59 -11.70 -0.58
N ASN A 95 4.62 -12.03 -1.44
CA ASN A 95 3.62 -11.05 -1.89
C ASN A 95 2.79 -10.52 -0.71
N GLU A 96 2.38 -11.39 0.21
CA GLU A 96 1.65 -10.99 1.42
C GLU A 96 2.48 -10.05 2.28
N GLU A 97 3.73 -10.38 2.55
CA GLU A 97 4.65 -9.54 3.32
C GLU A 97 4.83 -8.15 2.68
N LEU A 98 4.96 -8.09 1.35
CA LEU A 98 5.14 -6.84 0.62
C LEU A 98 3.85 -6.00 0.52
N MET A 99 2.68 -6.64 0.51
CA MET A 99 1.39 -5.98 0.26
C MET A 99 0.56 -5.72 1.52
N ASP A 100 0.87 -6.36 2.66
CA ASP A 100 0.15 -6.12 3.91
C ASP A 100 0.60 -4.82 4.58
N LEU A 101 -0.06 -3.74 4.22
CA LEU A 101 0.21 -2.42 4.79
C LEU A 101 -0.17 -2.28 6.27
N LYS A 102 -0.89 -3.24 6.85
CA LYS A 102 -1.19 -3.26 8.29
C LYS A 102 -0.03 -3.78 9.11
N ASN A 103 0.74 -4.70 8.54
CA ASN A 103 1.88 -5.33 9.19
C ASN A 103 3.15 -5.15 8.34
N PRO A 104 3.60 -3.91 8.07
CA PRO A 104 4.78 -3.68 7.25
C PRO A 104 6.02 -4.29 7.93
N PRO A 105 6.96 -4.86 7.16
CA PRO A 105 8.15 -5.54 7.66
C PRO A 105 9.22 -4.54 8.14
N ILE A 106 8.87 -3.70 9.13
CA ILE A 106 9.78 -2.74 9.75
C ILE A 106 10.12 -3.15 11.17
N SER A 107 11.38 -2.96 11.57
CA SER A 107 11.85 -3.32 12.92
C SER A 107 11.10 -2.56 14.01
N GLY A 108 11.03 -3.16 15.23
CA GLY A 108 10.45 -2.48 16.39
C GLY A 108 11.17 -1.16 16.73
N GLU A 109 12.47 -1.12 16.52
CA GLU A 109 13.26 0.11 16.70
C GLU A 109 12.84 1.21 15.73
N LEU A 110 12.68 0.88 14.45
CA LEU A 110 12.23 1.83 13.44
C LEU A 110 10.79 2.31 13.72
N LYS A 111 9.90 1.41 14.18
CA LYS A 111 8.55 1.81 14.62
C LYS A 111 8.59 2.82 15.76
N LEU A 112 9.48 2.64 16.73
CA LEU A 112 9.67 3.60 17.84
C LEU A 112 10.24 4.94 17.36
N GLN A 113 11.18 4.91 16.42
CA GLN A 113 11.73 6.15 15.82
C GLN A 113 10.63 6.92 15.07
N ILE A 114 9.84 6.25 14.23
CA ILE A 114 8.70 6.85 13.53
C ILE A 114 7.71 7.45 14.52
N LYS A 115 7.35 6.71 15.59
CA LYS A 115 6.44 7.20 16.63
C LYS A 115 6.97 8.47 17.29
N ARG A 116 8.26 8.49 17.69
CA ARG A 116 8.88 9.68 18.27
C ARG A 116 8.87 10.88 17.33
N LEU A 117 9.11 10.66 16.02
CA LEU A 117 9.04 11.73 15.02
C LEU A 117 7.62 12.29 14.86
N ILE A 118 6.60 11.42 14.89
CA ILE A 118 5.19 11.85 14.78
C ILE A 118 4.74 12.61 16.03
N GLU A 119 5.22 12.22 17.23
CA GLU A 119 4.88 12.82 18.51
C GLU A 119 5.74 14.05 18.83
N ALA A 120 6.84 14.26 18.10
CA ALA A 120 7.70 15.42 18.30
C ALA A 120 6.99 16.73 17.93
N PRO A 121 7.29 17.82 18.63
CA PRO A 121 6.80 19.14 18.26
C PRO A 121 7.16 19.47 16.81
N ILE A 122 6.25 20.09 16.08
CA ILE A 122 6.48 20.52 14.70
C ILE A 122 7.45 21.70 14.73
N ASN A 123 8.66 21.51 14.22
CA ASN A 123 9.63 22.59 14.08
C ASN A 123 9.23 23.54 12.96
N LEU A 124 9.64 24.82 13.11
CA LEU A 124 9.50 25.79 12.05
C LEU A 124 10.35 25.36 10.84
N LEU A 125 9.76 25.45 9.66
CA LEU A 125 10.45 25.12 8.42
C LEU A 125 11.48 26.19 8.08
N SER A 126 12.72 25.77 7.89
CA SER A 126 13.85 26.62 7.50
C SER A 126 14.02 26.60 5.98
N ARG A 127 14.06 27.80 5.37
CA ARG A 127 14.36 27.93 3.95
C ARG A 127 15.73 27.34 3.59
N ASN A 128 16.72 27.61 4.41
CA ASN A 128 18.09 27.16 4.13
C ASN A 128 18.20 25.65 4.19
N ASP A 129 17.62 25.02 5.21
CA ASP A 129 17.63 23.56 5.35
C ASP A 129 16.89 22.89 4.21
N PHE A 130 15.77 23.48 3.76
CA PHE A 130 15.05 22.98 2.58
C PHE A 130 15.91 23.06 1.31
N ILE A 131 16.56 24.18 1.06
CA ILE A 131 17.42 24.35 -0.14
C ILE A 131 18.61 23.40 -0.11
N MET A 132 19.23 23.19 1.06
CA MET A 132 20.30 22.20 1.22
C MET A 132 19.79 20.79 0.90
N MET A 133 18.72 20.33 1.54
CA MET A 133 18.08 19.04 1.26
C MET A 133 17.74 18.89 -0.24
N TYR A 134 17.12 19.92 -0.83
CA TYR A 134 16.72 19.93 -2.25
C TYR A 134 17.91 19.78 -3.20
N SER A 135 19.06 20.39 -2.83
CA SER A 135 20.31 20.26 -3.57
C SER A 135 20.95 18.89 -3.38
N ASP A 136 21.02 18.41 -2.14
CA ASP A 136 21.63 17.12 -1.79
C ASP A 136 20.86 15.95 -2.45
N ASP A 137 19.55 16.03 -2.50
CA ASP A 137 18.67 15.07 -3.18
C ASP A 137 18.68 15.19 -4.71
N GLN A 138 19.47 16.13 -5.26
CA GLN A 138 19.63 16.36 -6.70
C GLN A 138 18.29 16.56 -7.44
N LEU A 139 17.31 17.19 -6.80
CA LEU A 139 15.96 17.37 -7.34
C LEU A 139 15.91 18.36 -8.52
N GLY A 140 17.00 19.08 -8.78
CA GLY A 140 17.19 19.91 -9.97
C GLY A 140 16.08 20.93 -10.17
N ASN A 141 15.32 20.78 -11.27
CA ASN A 141 14.24 21.69 -11.65
C ASN A 141 12.84 21.16 -11.31
N ALA A 142 12.71 20.23 -10.35
CA ALA A 142 11.41 19.70 -9.93
C ALA A 142 10.46 20.81 -9.48
N ILE A 143 10.99 21.86 -8.85
CA ILE A 143 10.26 23.09 -8.49
C ILE A 143 10.83 24.24 -9.33
N LYS A 144 10.02 24.83 -10.23
CA LYS A 144 10.47 25.88 -11.17
C LYS A 144 10.96 27.16 -10.48
N ALA A 145 10.37 27.53 -9.34
CA ALA A 145 10.72 28.73 -8.58
C ALA A 145 10.71 28.39 -7.09
N PRO A 146 11.77 27.73 -6.56
CA PRO A 146 11.80 27.24 -5.18
C PRO A 146 11.54 28.33 -4.14
N ASP A 147 12.09 29.52 -4.32
CA ASP A 147 11.90 30.62 -3.37
C ASP A 147 10.46 31.14 -3.32
N LEU A 148 9.79 31.21 -4.44
CA LEU A 148 8.37 31.58 -4.49
C LEU A 148 7.52 30.49 -3.87
N TRP A 149 7.77 29.24 -4.23
CA TRP A 149 7.07 28.08 -3.69
C TRP A 149 7.20 27.98 -2.17
N LEU A 150 8.41 28.17 -1.64
CA LEU A 150 8.66 28.20 -0.19
C LEU A 150 7.89 29.33 0.50
N ARG A 151 7.88 30.51 -0.07
CA ARG A 151 7.13 31.66 0.47
C ARG A 151 5.62 31.37 0.56
N GLU A 152 5.07 30.76 -0.46
CA GLU A 152 3.62 30.45 -0.52
C GLU A 152 3.22 29.34 0.45
N HIS A 153 4.10 28.34 0.64
CA HIS A 153 3.76 27.12 1.39
C HIS A 153 4.28 27.17 2.83
N PHE A 154 5.54 27.58 3.03
CA PHE A 154 6.14 27.57 4.36
C PHE A 154 5.52 28.59 5.32
N VAL A 155 5.05 29.74 4.84
CA VAL A 155 4.35 30.71 5.70
C VAL A 155 3.10 30.05 6.33
N LYS A 156 2.32 29.35 5.53
CA LYS A 156 1.12 28.65 6.02
C LYS A 156 1.46 27.53 7.00
N LEU A 157 2.45 26.68 6.65
CA LEU A 157 2.87 25.57 7.49
C LEU A 157 3.49 26.04 8.80
N ASN A 158 4.28 27.11 8.77
CA ASN A 158 4.87 27.70 9.98
C ASN A 158 3.80 28.38 10.87
N THR A 159 2.72 28.91 10.28
CA THR A 159 1.58 29.40 11.06
C THR A 159 0.90 28.27 11.81
N LEU A 160 0.68 27.12 11.15
CA LEU A 160 0.12 25.93 11.79
C LEU A 160 1.05 25.36 12.87
N ALA A 161 2.35 25.30 12.61
CA ALA A 161 3.32 24.84 13.59
C ALA A 161 3.32 25.69 14.88
N LYS A 162 3.17 27.00 14.78
CA LYS A 162 3.08 27.88 15.95
C LYS A 162 1.82 27.63 16.80
N GLN A 163 0.71 27.29 16.16
CA GLN A 163 -0.55 26.99 16.86
C GLN A 163 -0.53 25.68 17.65
N THR A 164 0.40 24.75 17.33
CA THR A 164 0.56 23.48 18.06
C THR A 164 1.45 23.62 19.30
N HIS A 165 2.06 24.79 19.53
CA HIS A 165 2.92 25.09 20.67
C HIS A 165 2.22 25.94 21.76
N GLU A 166 0.99 26.39 21.50
CA GLU A 166 0.10 27.04 22.47
C GLU A 166 -0.85 26.01 23.12
#